data_c8fa4d31c50564f6bbadaf8985b0ee66
#
_entry.id   c8fa4d31c50564f6bbadaf8985b0ee66
#
_cell.length_a   1.000
_cell.length_b   1.000
_cell.length_c   1.000
_cell.angle_alpha   90.00
_cell.angle_beta   90.00
_cell.angle_gamma   90.00
#
_symmetry.space_group_name_H-M   'P 1'
#
loop_
_entity.id
_entity.type
_entity.pdbx_description
1 polymer ?
#
loop_
_entity_poly.entity_id
_entity_poly.type
_entity_poly.pdbx_seq_one_letter_code
_entity_poly.pdbx_strand_id
1 'polypeptide(L)'
;MPEIVVYTKDYCPYCHAAKELLRKKGAAFTEVDIQKHPDRRAEMIQKAGGRTTVPQIFIGGKHVGGCDDIHALDGAGKLDPMIAA
;
A
#
# COMPACT_ATOMS: atom_id res chain seq x y z
N MET A 1 1.39 6.32 15.38
CA MET A 1 0.99 5.50 14.23
C MET A 1 1.93 5.83 13.07
N PRO A 2 2.50 4.84 12.39
CA PRO A 2 3.40 5.13 11.26
C PRO A 2 2.61 5.69 10.07
N GLU A 3 3.31 6.41 9.21
CA GLU A 3 2.73 6.88 7.96
C GLU A 3 2.50 5.69 7.03
N ILE A 4 1.32 5.64 6.42
CA ILE A 4 0.97 4.61 5.44
C ILE A 4 0.76 5.29 4.09
N VAL A 5 1.46 4.82 3.07
CA VAL A 5 1.35 5.33 1.71
C VAL A 5 0.98 4.19 0.78
N VAL A 6 -0.05 4.40 -0.04
CA VAL A 6 -0.53 3.40 -1.00
C VAL A 6 -0.49 4.01 -2.40
N TYR A 7 0.32 3.42 -3.27
CA TYR A 7 0.34 3.82 -4.68
C TYR A 7 -0.71 3.02 -5.43
N THR A 8 -1.56 3.70 -6.17
CA THR A 8 -2.74 3.13 -6.83
C THR A 8 -2.90 3.63 -8.25
N LYS A 9 -3.91 3.10 -8.94
CA LYS A 9 -4.43 3.66 -10.19
C LYS A 9 -5.95 3.45 -10.24
N ASP A 10 -6.65 4.17 -11.13
CA ASP A 10 -8.09 4.00 -11.32
C ASP A 10 -8.40 2.58 -11.82
N TYR A 11 -9.59 2.12 -11.50
CA TYR A 11 -10.10 0.81 -11.94
C TYR A 11 -9.19 -0.35 -11.58
N CYS A 12 -8.57 -0.30 -10.42
CA CYS A 12 -7.72 -1.38 -9.93
C CYS A 12 -8.43 -2.10 -8.78
N PRO A 13 -9.00 -3.30 -9.04
CA PRO A 13 -9.68 -4.05 -7.97
C PRO A 13 -8.76 -4.39 -6.80
N TYR A 14 -7.50 -4.69 -7.07
CA TYR A 14 -6.53 -5.00 -6.02
C TYR A 14 -6.19 -3.77 -5.18
N CYS A 15 -6.13 -2.60 -5.80
CA CYS A 15 -5.96 -1.34 -5.08
C CYS A 15 -7.15 -1.09 -4.16
N HIS A 16 -8.35 -1.31 -4.66
CA HIS A 16 -9.58 -1.15 -3.88
C HIS A 16 -9.59 -2.10 -2.68
N ALA A 17 -9.25 -3.37 -2.89
CA ALA A 17 -9.21 -4.37 -1.83
C ALA A 17 -8.19 -4.02 -0.75
N ALA A 18 -7.01 -3.54 -1.14
CA ALA A 18 -5.98 -3.12 -0.20
C ALA A 18 -6.44 -1.92 0.64
N LYS A 19 -7.06 -0.93 -0.01
CA LYS A 19 -7.59 0.24 0.70
C LYS A 19 -8.70 -0.14 1.67
N GLU A 20 -9.59 -1.04 1.26
CA GLU A 20 -10.67 -1.52 2.13
C GLU A 20 -10.13 -2.22 3.37
N LEU A 21 -9.08 -3.03 3.23
CA LEU A 21 -8.46 -3.67 4.38
C LEU A 21 -7.92 -2.64 5.37
N LEU A 22 -7.21 -1.61 4.87
CA LEU A 22 -6.69 -0.54 5.73
C LEU A 22 -7.82 0.23 6.42
N ARG A 23 -8.90 0.53 5.70
CA ARG A 23 -10.07 1.21 6.28
C ARG A 23 -10.72 0.36 7.38
N LYS A 24 -10.84 -0.94 7.14
CA LYS A 24 -11.39 -1.89 8.11
C LYS A 24 -10.55 -1.91 9.40
N LYS A 25 -9.24 -1.71 9.28
CA LYS A 25 -8.33 -1.63 10.43
C LYS A 25 -8.35 -0.26 11.10
N GLY A 26 -9.11 0.70 10.58
CA GLY A 26 -9.11 2.07 11.09
C GLY A 26 -7.82 2.82 10.82
N ALA A 27 -7.03 2.37 9.86
CA ALA A 27 -5.74 2.97 9.54
C ALA A 27 -5.90 4.09 8.52
N ALA A 28 -5.44 5.29 8.84
CA ALA A 28 -5.39 6.38 7.89
C ALA A 28 -4.20 6.18 6.95
N PHE A 29 -4.38 6.47 5.67
CA PHE A 29 -3.31 6.33 4.69
C PHE A 29 -3.38 7.46 3.65
N THR A 30 -2.24 7.73 3.03
CA THR A 30 -2.14 8.65 1.90
C THR A 30 -2.18 7.83 0.62
N GLU A 31 -3.08 8.16 -0.27
CA GLU A 31 -3.18 7.51 -1.57
C GLU A 31 -2.45 8.34 -2.62
N VAL A 32 -1.59 7.71 -3.41
CA VAL A 32 -0.91 8.33 -4.54
C VAL A 32 -1.37 7.64 -5.82
N ASP A 33 -2.20 8.31 -6.60
CA ASP A 33 -2.69 7.79 -7.86
C ASP A 33 -1.65 8.08 -8.94
N ILE A 34 -1.01 7.02 -9.47
CA ILE A 34 0.06 7.16 -10.44
C ILE A 34 -0.44 7.43 -11.87
N GLN A 35 -1.75 7.38 -12.09
CA GLN A 35 -2.33 7.83 -13.35
C GLN A 35 -2.55 9.34 -13.33
N LYS A 36 -3.00 9.89 -12.21
CA LYS A 36 -3.14 11.33 -12.02
C LYS A 36 -1.79 12.02 -11.87
N HIS A 37 -0.82 11.31 -11.30
CA HIS A 37 0.53 11.80 -11.06
C HIS A 37 1.54 10.82 -11.66
N PRO A 38 1.69 10.80 -13.00
CA PRO A 38 2.56 9.81 -13.67
C PRO A 38 4.03 9.91 -13.27
N ASP A 39 4.48 11.09 -12.86
CA ASP A 39 5.82 11.32 -12.35
C ASP A 39 6.11 10.52 -11.06
N ARG A 40 5.06 10.19 -10.30
CA ARG A 40 5.22 9.43 -9.05
C ARG A 40 5.41 7.93 -9.29
N ARG A 41 5.19 7.44 -10.51
CA ARG A 41 5.35 6.03 -10.84
C ARG A 41 6.81 5.57 -10.72
N ALA A 42 7.75 6.37 -11.20
CA ALA A 42 9.18 6.06 -11.09
C ALA A 42 9.62 5.97 -9.62
N GLU A 43 9.12 6.88 -8.79
CA GLU A 43 9.35 6.86 -7.34
C GLU A 43 8.86 5.55 -6.73
N MET A 44 7.64 5.13 -7.09
CA MET A 44 7.05 3.88 -6.61
C MET A 44 7.94 2.68 -6.97
N ILE A 45 8.35 2.59 -8.23
CA ILE A 45 9.16 1.47 -8.73
C ILE A 45 10.50 1.41 -7.98
N GLN A 46 11.15 2.55 -7.79
CA GLN A 46 12.41 2.62 -7.08
C GLN A 46 12.26 2.15 -5.63
N LYS A 47 11.25 2.63 -4.94
CA LYS A 47 11.01 2.28 -3.53
C LYS A 47 10.54 0.84 -3.36
N ALA A 48 9.89 0.29 -4.37
CA ALA A 48 9.36 -1.07 -4.36
C ALA A 48 10.35 -2.12 -4.87
N GLY A 49 11.63 -1.75 -4.97
CA GLY A 49 12.66 -2.69 -5.41
C GLY A 49 12.51 -3.17 -6.84
N GLY A 50 11.94 -2.33 -7.71
CA GLY A 50 11.74 -2.63 -9.12
C GLY A 50 10.35 -3.14 -9.47
N ARG A 51 9.47 -3.35 -8.51
CA ARG A 51 8.09 -3.79 -8.80
C ARG A 51 7.32 -2.67 -9.48
N THR A 52 6.56 -3.02 -10.51
CA THR A 52 5.85 -2.05 -11.35
C THR A 52 4.33 -2.12 -11.19
N THR A 53 3.84 -3.07 -10.42
CA THR A 53 2.40 -3.29 -10.24
C THR A 53 1.83 -2.39 -9.15
N VAL A 54 0.51 -2.19 -9.19
CA VAL A 54 -0.23 -1.51 -8.13
C VAL A 54 -1.25 -2.49 -7.55
N PRO A 55 -1.59 -2.36 -6.27
CA PRO A 55 -1.09 -1.36 -5.34
C PRO A 55 0.33 -1.67 -4.85
N GLN A 56 1.06 -0.65 -4.43
CA GLN A 56 2.29 -0.81 -3.67
C GLN A 56 2.12 -0.06 -2.36
N ILE A 57 2.36 -0.73 -1.24
CA ILE A 57 2.03 -0.25 0.09
C ILE A 57 3.30 -0.10 0.91
N PHE A 58 3.40 1.03 1.60
CA PHE A 58 4.53 1.34 2.48
C PHE A 58 3.99 1.73 3.86
N ILE A 59 4.56 1.16 4.91
CA ILE A 59 4.18 1.46 6.28
C ILE A 59 5.44 1.90 7.02
N GLY A 60 5.45 3.15 7.50
CA GLY A 60 6.61 3.74 8.16
C GLY A 60 7.83 3.78 7.26
N GLY A 61 7.64 3.97 5.96
CA GLY A 61 8.71 3.97 4.97
C GLY A 61 9.16 2.57 4.53
N LYS A 62 8.67 1.52 5.17
CA LYS A 62 9.04 0.16 4.84
C LYS A 62 8.11 -0.40 3.76
N HIS A 63 8.69 -0.99 2.72
CA HIS A 63 7.91 -1.61 1.64
C HIS A 63 7.23 -2.89 2.13
N VAL A 64 5.91 -2.89 2.13
CA VAL A 64 5.11 -4.05 2.51
C VAL A 64 4.82 -4.92 1.30
N GLY A 65 4.55 -4.32 0.15
CA GLY A 65 4.25 -5.03 -1.09
C GLY A 65 2.88 -4.65 -1.64
N GLY A 66 2.24 -5.59 -2.30
CA GLY A 66 0.94 -5.40 -2.94
C GLY A 66 -0.22 -5.90 -2.09
N CYS A 67 -1.38 -6.07 -2.76
CA CYS A 67 -2.60 -6.51 -2.11
C CYS A 67 -2.45 -7.90 -1.47
N ASP A 68 -1.85 -8.85 -2.18
CA ASP A 68 -1.65 -10.20 -1.65
C ASP A 68 -0.75 -10.17 -0.43
N ASP A 69 0.29 -9.35 -0.47
CA ASP A 69 1.26 -9.25 0.63
C ASP A 69 0.60 -8.70 1.89
N ILE A 70 -0.22 -7.65 1.77
CA ILE A 70 -0.86 -7.05 2.94
C ILE A 70 -1.92 -7.99 3.53
N HIS A 71 -2.65 -8.72 2.69
CA HIS A 71 -3.63 -9.70 3.16
C HIS A 71 -2.93 -10.88 3.84
N ALA A 72 -1.78 -11.32 3.34
CA ALA A 72 -1.00 -12.38 3.97
C ALA A 72 -0.50 -11.95 5.35
N LEU A 73 -0.03 -10.72 5.49
CA LEU A 73 0.38 -10.18 6.78
C LEU A 73 -0.79 -10.14 7.76
N ASP A 74 -1.96 -9.72 7.29
CA ASP A 74 -3.16 -9.68 8.12
C ASP A 74 -3.55 -11.08 8.60
N GLY A 75 -3.57 -12.05 7.69
CA GLY A 75 -3.88 -13.43 8.04
C GLY A 75 -2.90 -14.05 9.03
N ALA A 76 -1.64 -13.61 9.03
CA ALA A 76 -0.61 -14.07 9.95
C ALA A 76 -0.59 -13.28 11.28
N GLY A 77 -1.50 -12.31 11.44
CA GLY A 77 -1.52 -11.47 12.64
C GLY A 77 -0.38 -10.46 12.74
N LYS A 78 0.30 -10.19 11.63
CA LYS A 78 1.47 -9.31 11.59
C LYS A 78 1.15 -7.88 11.18
N LEU A 79 -0.01 -7.67 10.55
CA LEU A 79 -0.37 -6.35 10.05
C LEU A 79 -0.73 -5.37 11.18
N ASP A 80 -1.54 -5.81 12.14
CA ASP A 80 -1.98 -4.95 13.23
C ASP A 80 -0.81 -4.36 14.02
N PRO A 81 0.22 -5.14 14.41
CA PRO A 81 1.39 -4.56 15.08
C PRO A 81 2.13 -3.52 14.22
N MET A 82 2.19 -3.72 12.91
CA MET A 82 2.85 -2.77 12.01
C MET A 82 2.11 -1.45 11.96
N ILE A 83 0.78 -1.48 11.97
CA ILE A 83 -0.06 -0.28 11.94
C ILE A 83 -0.01 0.43 13.29
N ALA A 84 0.04 -0.31 14.38
CA ALA A 84 0.01 0.23 15.74
C ALA A 84 1.37 0.78 16.21
N ALA A 85 2.42 0.47 15.52
CA ALA A 85 3.78 0.82 15.93
C ALA A 85 4.01 2.32 16.13
#